data_b5519d572653111ca3820d67872bba01
#
_entry.id   b5519d572653111ca3820d67872bba01
#
_cell.length_a   1.000
_cell.length_b   1.000
_cell.length_c   1.000
_cell.angle_alpha   90.00
_cell.angle_beta   90.00
_cell.angle_gamma   90.00
#
_symmetry.space_group_name_H-M   'P 1'
#
loop_
_entity.id
_entity.type
_entity.pdbx_description
1 polymer ?
#
loop_
_entity_poly.entity_id
_entity_poly.type
_entity_poly.pdbx_seq_one_letter_code
_entity_poly.pdbx_strand_id
1 'polypeptide(L)'
;LSPTHSNETILEQLIFQLIAGYDTDASANILRQDPFFQQMLEKSTLASQPSLSRFWDRISESPDALVQLHALNQAMLDKVRIQRNATEMVLDLDSTYSDTYGNQEETPFNRDYQKTGYHPLVAFDGLTKDFLKAELRSGNTYCSTGAADFLNPLLEHYNQTVPVSTILVRADSGFAAPELYDLCEEKEHQYVIRLKRNPRLFKMAEQFVQVGDETEWSQKEEHFYSIRYQAGTWKHDRRVCIRSVREANELIFHHEFIITNLSDAVSTEQVYQTYWKRGTMENFIKEAKNGFFFD
;
A
#
# COMPACT_ATOMS: atom_id res chain seq x y z
N LEU A 1 6.73 -1.64 -42.88
CA LEU A 1 8.10 -1.58 -42.34
C LEU A 1 8.00 -2.08 -40.89
N SER A 2 8.76 -3.13 -40.55
CA SER A 2 8.88 -3.57 -39.18
C SER A 2 9.55 -2.46 -38.35
N PRO A 3 9.07 -2.17 -37.13
CA PRO A 3 9.71 -1.17 -36.29
C PRO A 3 11.15 -1.59 -35.96
N THR A 4 12.06 -0.65 -35.91
CA THR A 4 13.49 -0.90 -35.60
C THR A 4 13.66 -1.43 -34.17
N HIS A 5 12.74 -1.08 -33.27
CA HIS A 5 12.70 -1.53 -31.89
C HIS A 5 11.32 -2.10 -31.57
N SER A 6 11.27 -3.32 -31.02
CA SER A 6 10.02 -3.93 -30.53
C SER A 6 9.54 -3.25 -29.23
N ASN A 7 8.29 -3.43 -28.86
CA ASN A 7 7.76 -2.93 -27.58
C ASN A 7 8.53 -3.51 -26.38
N GLU A 8 8.94 -4.78 -26.44
CA GLU A 8 9.76 -5.41 -25.41
C GLU A 8 11.10 -4.70 -25.23
N THR A 9 11.80 -4.42 -26.34
CA THR A 9 13.09 -3.71 -26.32
C THR A 9 12.97 -2.30 -25.78
N ILE A 10 11.87 -1.61 -26.09
CA ILE A 10 11.60 -0.27 -25.59
C ILE A 10 11.30 -0.30 -24.09
N LEU A 11 10.45 -1.24 -23.65
CA LEU A 11 10.11 -1.40 -22.24
C LEU A 11 11.36 -1.77 -21.40
N GLU A 12 12.20 -2.68 -21.90
CA GLU A 12 13.47 -3.02 -21.28
C GLU A 12 14.37 -1.78 -21.13
N GLN A 13 14.54 -1.00 -22.20
CA GLN A 13 15.29 0.25 -22.15
C GLN A 13 14.73 1.23 -21.11
N LEU A 14 13.43 1.42 -21.05
CA LEU A 14 12.77 2.31 -20.07
C LEU A 14 13.02 1.86 -18.63
N ILE A 15 12.91 0.56 -18.34
CA ILE A 15 13.18 0.02 -17.01
C ILE A 15 14.63 0.29 -16.59
N PHE A 16 15.61 -0.03 -17.46
CA PHE A 16 17.00 0.24 -17.14
C PHE A 16 17.34 1.73 -17.06
N GLN A 17 16.66 2.56 -17.85
CA GLN A 17 16.77 4.01 -17.78
C GLN A 17 16.32 4.54 -16.41
N LEU A 18 15.17 4.07 -15.91
CA LEU A 18 14.68 4.41 -14.57
C LEU A 18 15.62 3.91 -13.46
N ILE A 19 16.12 2.66 -13.57
CA ILE A 19 17.10 2.10 -12.61
C ILE A 19 18.37 2.95 -12.56
N ALA A 20 18.80 3.48 -13.72
CA ALA A 20 19.96 4.34 -13.82
C ALA A 20 19.70 5.80 -13.36
N GLY A 21 18.47 6.12 -12.92
CA GLY A 21 18.10 7.44 -12.39
C GLY A 21 17.68 8.47 -13.45
N TYR A 22 17.32 8.00 -14.64
CA TYR A 22 16.84 8.87 -15.72
C TYR A 22 15.34 8.72 -15.91
N ASP A 23 14.58 9.71 -15.46
CA ASP A 23 13.12 9.72 -15.38
C ASP A 23 12.41 10.21 -16.65
N THR A 24 13.12 10.91 -17.53
CA THR A 24 12.51 11.56 -18.70
C THR A 24 12.84 10.84 -20.01
N ASP A 25 11.90 10.85 -20.93
CA ASP A 25 12.11 10.37 -22.31
C ASP A 25 13.28 11.04 -23.01
N ALA A 26 13.53 12.32 -22.69
CA ALA A 26 14.61 13.11 -23.28
C ALA A 26 15.99 12.50 -23.01
N SER A 27 16.17 11.84 -21.89
CA SER A 27 17.39 11.16 -21.49
C SER A 27 17.80 10.05 -22.47
N ALA A 28 16.84 9.45 -23.18
CA ALA A 28 17.12 8.47 -24.22
C ALA A 28 18.04 9.02 -25.33
N ASN A 29 17.99 10.32 -25.62
CA ASN A 29 18.85 10.92 -26.65
C ASN A 29 20.34 10.90 -26.28
N ILE A 30 20.66 10.96 -25.00
CA ILE A 30 22.02 10.83 -24.45
C ILE A 30 22.39 9.37 -24.30
N LEU A 31 21.55 8.59 -23.63
CA LEU A 31 21.82 7.18 -23.30
C LEU A 31 21.97 6.30 -24.53
N ARG A 32 21.26 6.60 -25.63
CA ARG A 32 21.43 5.86 -26.89
C ARG A 32 22.83 5.98 -27.52
N GLN A 33 23.61 6.97 -27.10
CA GLN A 33 24.99 7.20 -27.56
C GLN A 33 26.02 6.64 -26.57
N ASP A 34 25.59 6.18 -25.41
CA ASP A 34 26.45 5.61 -24.38
C ASP A 34 26.78 4.12 -24.72
N PRO A 35 28.03 3.78 -25.03
CA PRO A 35 28.40 2.42 -25.33
C PRO A 35 28.22 1.44 -24.17
N PHE A 36 28.38 1.92 -22.93
CA PHE A 36 28.17 1.10 -21.74
C PHE A 36 26.71 0.74 -21.56
N PHE A 37 25.81 1.71 -21.73
CA PHE A 37 24.37 1.46 -21.66
C PHE A 37 23.87 0.54 -22.78
N GLN A 38 24.42 0.68 -23.99
CA GLN A 38 24.17 -0.24 -25.11
C GLN A 38 24.63 -1.67 -24.77
N GLN A 39 25.83 -1.80 -24.23
CA GLN A 39 26.39 -3.10 -23.85
C GLN A 39 25.61 -3.77 -22.73
N MET A 40 25.18 -3.00 -21.73
CA MET A 40 24.37 -3.49 -20.61
C MET A 40 23.03 -4.08 -21.09
N LEU A 41 22.43 -3.48 -22.11
CA LEU A 41 21.19 -3.94 -22.74
C LEU A 41 21.42 -4.97 -23.85
N GLU A 42 22.67 -5.34 -24.16
CA GLU A 42 23.03 -6.20 -25.26
C GLU A 42 22.48 -5.75 -26.63
N LYS A 43 22.40 -4.42 -26.83
CA LYS A 43 21.86 -3.79 -28.04
C LYS A 43 22.91 -2.92 -28.73
N SER A 44 22.98 -3.02 -30.04
CA SER A 44 23.84 -2.14 -30.86
C SER A 44 23.24 -0.78 -31.11
N THR A 45 21.90 -0.65 -30.96
CA THR A 45 21.15 0.61 -31.12
C THR A 45 20.02 0.66 -30.10
N LEU A 46 19.77 1.84 -29.58
CA LEU A 46 18.71 2.09 -28.61
C LEU A 46 17.65 3.04 -29.19
N ALA A 47 16.43 2.92 -28.68
CA ALA A 47 15.32 3.75 -29.09
C ALA A 47 15.57 5.23 -28.76
N SER A 48 15.15 6.11 -29.66
CA SER A 48 15.21 7.55 -29.48
C SER A 48 14.02 8.06 -28.67
N GLN A 49 14.12 9.28 -28.13
CA GLN A 49 13.00 9.93 -27.43
C GLN A 49 11.68 9.88 -28.22
N PRO A 50 11.60 10.21 -29.52
CA PRO A 50 10.34 10.08 -30.25
C PRO A 50 9.82 8.64 -30.36
N SER A 51 10.71 7.63 -30.25
CA SER A 51 10.27 6.23 -30.24
C SER A 51 9.66 5.84 -28.90
N LEU A 52 10.19 6.37 -27.79
CA LEU A 52 9.62 6.20 -26.45
C LEU A 52 8.27 6.89 -26.35
N SER A 53 8.12 8.14 -26.80
CA SER A 53 6.84 8.83 -26.82
C SER A 53 5.78 8.05 -27.61
N ARG A 54 6.10 7.61 -28.82
CA ARG A 54 5.18 6.76 -29.60
C ARG A 54 4.87 5.40 -28.98
N PHE A 55 5.75 4.89 -28.14
CA PHE A 55 5.46 3.69 -27.37
C PHE A 55 4.36 3.95 -26.34
N TRP A 56 4.46 5.05 -25.58
CA TRP A 56 3.42 5.44 -24.64
C TRP A 56 2.09 5.76 -25.30
N ASP A 57 2.08 6.41 -26.47
CA ASP A 57 0.86 6.63 -27.26
C ASP A 57 0.17 5.29 -27.57
N ARG A 58 0.94 4.29 -28.05
CA ARG A 58 0.39 2.95 -28.36
C ARG A 58 -0.10 2.23 -27.09
N ILE A 59 0.58 2.39 -25.97
CA ILE A 59 0.16 1.80 -24.69
C ILE A 59 -1.15 2.43 -24.23
N SER A 60 -1.28 3.76 -24.30
CA SER A 60 -2.51 4.47 -23.89
C SER A 60 -3.73 4.13 -24.77
N GLU A 61 -3.52 3.80 -26.04
CA GLU A 61 -4.58 3.38 -26.96
C GLU A 61 -4.97 1.89 -26.79
N SER A 62 -4.16 1.10 -26.09
CA SER A 62 -4.42 -0.34 -25.91
C SER A 62 -5.29 -0.59 -24.67
N PRO A 63 -6.50 -1.13 -24.80
CA PRO A 63 -7.39 -1.36 -23.68
C PRO A 63 -6.84 -2.36 -22.65
N ASP A 64 -5.95 -3.26 -23.10
CA ASP A 64 -5.39 -4.33 -22.26
C ASP A 64 -4.00 -4.01 -21.71
N ALA A 65 -3.42 -2.86 -22.03
CA ALA A 65 -2.03 -2.56 -21.69
C ALA A 65 -1.76 -2.58 -20.18
N LEU A 66 -2.62 -1.98 -19.38
CA LEU A 66 -2.50 -1.97 -17.92
C LEU A 66 -2.63 -3.38 -17.33
N VAL A 67 -3.55 -4.19 -17.85
CA VAL A 67 -3.72 -5.58 -17.44
C VAL A 67 -2.45 -6.39 -17.74
N GLN A 68 -1.83 -6.19 -18.91
CA GLN A 68 -0.59 -6.85 -19.29
C GLN A 68 0.60 -6.40 -18.44
N LEU A 69 0.70 -5.10 -18.12
CA LEU A 69 1.75 -4.58 -17.22
C LEU A 69 1.60 -5.14 -15.80
N HIS A 70 0.39 -5.20 -15.28
CA HIS A 70 0.14 -5.82 -13.98
C HIS A 70 0.48 -7.31 -13.99
N ALA A 71 0.12 -8.04 -15.04
CA ALA A 71 0.44 -9.46 -15.18
C ALA A 71 1.96 -9.70 -15.27
N LEU A 72 2.69 -8.83 -15.98
CA LEU A 72 4.14 -8.89 -16.05
C LEU A 72 4.77 -8.67 -14.67
N ASN A 73 4.37 -7.61 -13.96
CA ASN A 73 4.84 -7.35 -12.60
C ASN A 73 4.57 -8.55 -11.69
N GLN A 74 3.35 -9.09 -11.73
CA GLN A 74 2.98 -10.26 -10.92
C GLN A 74 3.84 -11.48 -11.24
N ALA A 75 4.09 -11.78 -12.52
CA ALA A 75 4.94 -12.91 -12.93
C ALA A 75 6.41 -12.75 -12.47
N MET A 76 6.92 -11.52 -12.44
CA MET A 76 8.24 -11.21 -11.88
C MET A 76 8.29 -11.42 -10.37
N LEU A 77 7.30 -10.93 -9.66
CA LEU A 77 7.16 -11.12 -8.21
C LEU A 77 7.06 -12.58 -7.81
N ASP A 78 6.27 -13.38 -8.54
CA ASP A 78 6.12 -14.81 -8.29
C ASP A 78 7.46 -15.55 -8.39
N LYS A 79 8.25 -15.27 -9.43
CA LYS A 79 9.61 -15.83 -9.57
C LYS A 79 10.50 -15.47 -8.40
N VAL A 80 10.50 -14.21 -7.99
CA VAL A 80 11.32 -13.73 -6.87
C VAL A 80 10.88 -14.37 -5.56
N ARG A 81 9.57 -14.48 -5.30
CA ARG A 81 9.04 -15.13 -4.10
C ARG A 81 9.40 -16.60 -4.02
N ILE A 82 9.27 -17.33 -5.13
CA ILE A 82 9.67 -18.75 -5.23
C ILE A 82 11.17 -18.90 -4.92
N GLN A 83 12.03 -18.06 -5.51
CA GLN A 83 13.47 -18.08 -5.25
C GLN A 83 13.83 -17.78 -3.78
N ARG A 84 13.07 -16.91 -3.13
CA ARG A 84 13.24 -16.55 -1.70
C ARG A 84 12.62 -17.57 -0.74
N ASN A 85 11.85 -18.53 -1.21
CA ASN A 85 11.01 -19.44 -0.40
C ASN A 85 10.08 -18.65 0.55
N ALA A 86 9.52 -17.55 0.07
CA ALA A 86 8.67 -16.65 0.87
C ALA A 86 7.25 -17.22 0.95
N THR A 87 6.94 -17.86 2.08
CA THR A 87 5.63 -18.51 2.36
C THR A 87 4.66 -17.64 3.14
N GLU A 88 5.12 -16.54 3.70
CA GLU A 88 4.30 -15.56 4.42
C GLU A 88 4.22 -14.25 3.63
N MET A 89 3.12 -13.54 3.78
CA MET A 89 2.93 -12.22 3.17
C MET A 89 2.27 -11.27 4.16
N VAL A 90 2.80 -10.07 4.24
CA VAL A 90 2.13 -8.94 4.90
C VAL A 90 1.78 -7.92 3.84
N LEU A 91 0.50 -7.80 3.53
CA LEU A 91 -0.01 -6.91 2.51
C LEU A 91 -0.36 -5.56 3.13
N ASP A 92 0.52 -4.58 2.94
CA ASP A 92 0.32 -3.22 3.42
C ASP A 92 -0.42 -2.39 2.36
N LEU A 93 -1.57 -1.83 2.75
CA LEU A 93 -2.37 -0.90 1.94
C LEU A 93 -2.15 0.53 2.41
N ASP A 94 -1.96 1.41 1.45
CA ASP A 94 -1.96 2.85 1.68
C ASP A 94 -2.45 3.60 0.44
N SER A 95 -2.76 4.87 0.63
CA SER A 95 -3.00 5.80 -0.46
C SER A 95 -2.04 6.96 -0.35
N THR A 96 -1.65 7.49 -1.49
CA THR A 96 -0.75 8.63 -1.54
C THR A 96 -1.34 9.70 -2.44
N TYR A 97 -0.85 10.91 -2.31
CA TYR A 97 -1.24 12.00 -3.18
C TYR A 97 -0.21 12.15 -4.30
N SER A 98 -0.69 12.34 -5.55
CA SER A 98 0.13 12.69 -6.71
C SER A 98 -0.26 14.05 -7.23
N ASP A 99 0.71 14.96 -7.32
CA ASP A 99 0.52 16.30 -7.89
C ASP A 99 0.20 16.21 -9.39
N THR A 100 -0.62 17.14 -9.88
CA THR A 100 -0.89 17.29 -11.30
C THR A 100 -0.69 18.73 -11.72
N TYR A 101 -0.31 18.92 -12.98
CA TYR A 101 -0.10 20.22 -13.58
C TYR A 101 -1.08 20.42 -14.74
N GLY A 102 -1.69 21.60 -14.80
CA GLY A 102 -2.68 21.91 -15.82
C GLY A 102 -4.05 21.28 -15.57
N ASN A 103 -4.86 21.18 -16.62
CA ASN A 103 -6.19 20.58 -16.57
C ASN A 103 -6.11 19.11 -17.00
N GLN A 104 -6.08 18.22 -16.02
CA GLN A 104 -6.14 16.77 -16.25
C GLN A 104 -7.50 16.22 -15.85
N GLU A 105 -7.92 15.14 -16.48
CA GLU A 105 -9.16 14.44 -16.15
C GLU A 105 -9.12 13.91 -14.72
N GLU A 106 -10.26 13.92 -14.04
CA GLU A 106 -10.46 13.35 -12.69
C GLU A 106 -9.50 13.89 -11.61
N THR A 107 -9.07 15.14 -11.73
CA THR A 107 -8.23 15.80 -10.73
C THR A 107 -8.99 16.86 -9.93
N PRO A 108 -10.02 16.51 -9.14
CA PRO A 108 -10.70 17.45 -8.27
C PRO A 108 -9.80 17.87 -7.10
N PHE A 109 -10.18 18.96 -6.46
CA PHE A 109 -9.52 19.44 -5.25
C PHE A 109 -9.68 18.46 -4.08
N ASN A 110 -8.57 18.02 -3.53
CA ASN A 110 -8.53 17.19 -2.33
C ASN A 110 -8.42 18.09 -1.09
N ARG A 111 -9.39 17.98 -0.18
CA ARG A 111 -9.45 18.82 1.04
C ARG A 111 -8.40 18.45 2.09
N ASP A 112 -8.01 17.18 2.16
CA ASP A 112 -7.05 16.72 3.16
C ASP A 112 -5.64 17.19 2.80
N TYR A 113 -5.29 17.13 1.53
CA TYR A 113 -4.00 17.61 1.01
C TYR A 113 -3.99 19.09 0.60
N GLN A 114 -5.15 19.75 0.54
CA GLN A 114 -5.33 21.14 0.10
C GLN A 114 -4.77 21.40 -1.32
N LYS A 115 -4.89 20.42 -2.22
CA LYS A 115 -4.31 20.44 -3.56
C LYS A 115 -5.21 19.74 -4.57
N THR A 116 -4.95 20.01 -5.85
CA THR A 116 -5.56 19.33 -6.99
C THR A 116 -4.62 18.27 -7.52
N GLY A 117 -5.09 17.03 -7.68
CA GLY A 117 -4.27 15.92 -8.13
C GLY A 117 -5.00 14.59 -8.09
N TYR A 118 -4.26 13.49 -8.15
CA TYR A 118 -4.76 12.14 -7.99
C TYR A 118 -4.56 11.62 -6.55
N HIS A 119 -5.28 10.54 -6.23
CA HIS A 119 -5.15 9.85 -4.95
C HIS A 119 -4.95 8.34 -5.16
N PRO A 120 -3.76 7.93 -5.67
CA PRO A 120 -3.46 6.54 -5.94
C PRO A 120 -3.58 5.65 -4.72
N LEU A 121 -4.09 4.43 -4.94
CA LEU A 121 -4.06 3.34 -3.99
C LEU A 121 -2.88 2.44 -4.30
N VAL A 122 -2.12 2.03 -3.29
CA VAL A 122 -0.91 1.23 -3.45
C VAL A 122 -0.89 0.05 -2.47
N ALA A 123 -0.28 -1.05 -2.90
CA ALA A 123 -0.04 -2.22 -2.08
C ALA A 123 1.42 -2.65 -2.16
N PHE A 124 2.01 -2.94 -0.99
CA PHE A 124 3.36 -3.48 -0.85
C PHE A 124 3.36 -4.75 0.00
N ASP A 125 4.33 -5.61 -0.19
CA ASP A 125 4.64 -6.65 0.79
C ASP A 125 5.52 -6.06 1.90
N GLY A 126 4.96 -5.93 3.10
CA GLY A 126 5.65 -5.38 4.27
C GLY A 126 6.82 -6.23 4.80
N LEU A 127 6.98 -7.49 4.33
CA LEU A 127 8.10 -8.35 4.67
C LEU A 127 9.25 -8.23 3.67
N THR A 128 8.93 -8.31 2.37
CA THR A 128 9.93 -8.32 1.30
C THR A 128 10.18 -6.94 0.71
N LYS A 129 9.29 -5.97 0.98
CA LYS A 129 9.27 -4.60 0.45
C LYS A 129 8.90 -4.53 -1.04
N ASP A 130 8.45 -5.62 -1.61
CA ASP A 130 8.08 -5.68 -3.02
C ASP A 130 6.83 -4.83 -3.27
N PHE A 131 6.85 -4.04 -4.35
CA PHE A 131 5.69 -3.32 -4.85
C PHE A 131 4.74 -4.29 -5.56
N LEU A 132 3.53 -4.44 -5.05
CA LEU A 132 2.57 -5.43 -5.54
C LEU A 132 1.65 -4.84 -6.61
N LYS A 133 1.03 -3.71 -6.34
CA LYS A 133 0.01 -3.11 -7.23
C LYS A 133 -0.19 -1.63 -6.92
N ALA A 134 -0.53 -0.87 -7.94
CA ALA A 134 -1.09 0.48 -7.79
C ALA A 134 -2.33 0.64 -8.66
N GLU A 135 -3.20 1.56 -8.25
CA GLU A 135 -4.37 2.02 -9.00
C GLU A 135 -4.46 3.53 -8.91
N LEU A 136 -4.47 4.18 -10.07
CA LEU A 136 -4.71 5.62 -10.14
C LEU A 136 -6.19 5.90 -9.89
N ARG A 137 -6.47 6.81 -8.96
CA ARG A 137 -7.83 7.18 -8.57
C ARG A 137 -8.01 8.69 -8.59
N SER A 138 -9.25 9.12 -8.81
CA SER A 138 -9.63 10.54 -8.69
C SER A 138 -9.16 11.14 -7.36
N GLY A 139 -8.68 12.37 -7.40
CA GLY A 139 -8.03 13.04 -6.27
C GLY A 139 -8.86 13.17 -5.00
N ASN A 140 -10.19 13.12 -5.07
CA ASN A 140 -11.09 13.17 -3.93
C ASN A 140 -11.65 11.79 -3.50
N THR A 141 -11.13 10.70 -4.07
CA THR A 141 -11.54 9.34 -3.69
C THR A 141 -11.10 9.04 -2.26
N TYR A 142 -12.04 8.59 -1.42
CA TYR A 142 -11.73 8.22 -0.04
C TYR A 142 -10.90 6.91 0.01
N CYS A 143 -10.02 6.76 1.00
CA CYS A 143 -9.06 5.65 1.07
C CYS A 143 -9.70 4.27 0.92
N SER A 144 -10.82 3.99 1.62
CA SER A 144 -11.48 2.69 1.57
C SER A 144 -12.33 2.45 0.32
N THR A 145 -12.63 3.48 -0.48
CA THR A 145 -13.43 3.32 -1.70
C THR A 145 -12.70 2.41 -2.69
N GLY A 146 -13.33 1.29 -3.07
CA GLY A 146 -12.76 0.32 -4.00
C GLY A 146 -11.60 -0.52 -3.42
N ALA A 147 -11.22 -0.35 -2.14
CA ALA A 147 -10.09 -1.05 -1.56
C ALA A 147 -10.26 -2.58 -1.54
N ALA A 148 -11.48 -3.07 -1.31
CA ALA A 148 -11.78 -4.50 -1.37
C ALA A 148 -11.65 -5.06 -2.79
N ASP A 149 -12.16 -4.34 -3.80
CA ASP A 149 -12.05 -4.74 -5.22
C ASP A 149 -10.61 -4.70 -5.71
N PHE A 150 -9.83 -3.71 -5.24
CA PHE A 150 -8.40 -3.61 -5.51
C PHE A 150 -7.61 -4.78 -4.93
N LEU A 151 -7.95 -5.21 -3.71
CA LEU A 151 -7.25 -6.24 -2.96
C LEU A 151 -7.62 -7.66 -3.40
N ASN A 152 -8.89 -7.90 -3.73
CA ASN A 152 -9.42 -9.23 -4.02
C ASN A 152 -8.60 -10.03 -5.06
N PRO A 153 -8.20 -9.46 -6.22
CA PRO A 153 -7.38 -10.18 -7.19
C PRO A 153 -6.00 -10.60 -6.65
N LEU A 154 -5.39 -9.77 -5.78
CA LEU A 154 -4.11 -10.12 -5.14
C LEU A 154 -4.28 -11.30 -4.17
N LEU A 155 -5.31 -11.28 -3.34
CA LEU A 155 -5.60 -12.37 -2.41
C LEU A 155 -5.89 -13.68 -3.15
N GLU A 156 -6.67 -13.63 -4.22
CA GLU A 156 -6.97 -14.80 -5.06
C GLU A 156 -5.72 -15.37 -5.71
N HIS A 157 -4.88 -14.49 -6.27
CA HIS A 157 -3.65 -14.91 -6.93
C HIS A 157 -2.72 -15.65 -5.97
N TYR A 158 -2.46 -15.08 -4.80
CA TYR A 158 -1.55 -15.67 -3.82
C TYR A 158 -2.11 -16.91 -3.12
N ASN A 159 -3.44 -17.08 -3.09
CA ASN A 159 -4.04 -18.33 -2.64
C ASN A 159 -3.88 -19.48 -3.64
N GLN A 160 -3.85 -19.19 -4.94
CA GLN A 160 -3.91 -20.19 -5.99
C GLN A 160 -2.55 -20.52 -6.61
N THR A 161 -1.68 -19.56 -6.75
CA THR A 161 -0.52 -19.63 -7.65
C THR A 161 0.81 -19.77 -6.90
N VAL A 162 0.92 -19.20 -5.72
CA VAL A 162 2.14 -19.21 -4.91
C VAL A 162 1.81 -19.83 -3.56
N PRO A 163 2.66 -20.72 -3.00
CA PRO A 163 2.37 -21.35 -1.71
C PRO A 163 2.53 -20.33 -0.57
N VAL A 164 1.64 -19.37 -0.50
CA VAL A 164 1.56 -18.44 0.63
C VAL A 164 0.62 -19.05 1.65
N SER A 165 1.17 -19.46 2.78
CA SER A 165 0.42 -20.11 3.86
C SER A 165 -0.48 -19.15 4.64
N THR A 166 -0.09 -17.89 4.72
CA THR A 166 -0.80 -16.86 5.50
C THR A 166 -0.59 -15.49 4.88
N ILE A 167 -1.69 -14.77 4.67
CA ILE A 167 -1.68 -13.36 4.29
C ILE A 167 -2.25 -12.54 5.44
N LEU A 168 -1.50 -11.53 5.85
CA LEU A 168 -1.93 -10.53 6.82
C LEU A 168 -2.10 -9.19 6.12
N VAL A 169 -3.30 -8.66 6.09
CA VAL A 169 -3.59 -7.31 5.55
C VAL A 169 -3.42 -6.27 6.66
N ARG A 170 -2.59 -5.24 6.41
CA ARG A 170 -2.44 -4.09 7.30
C ARG A 170 -2.82 -2.80 6.58
N ALA A 171 -3.53 -1.94 7.30
CA ALA A 171 -3.93 -0.65 6.76
C ALA A 171 -4.17 0.38 7.88
N ASP A 172 -4.17 1.65 7.51
CA ASP A 172 -4.51 2.72 8.43
C ASP A 172 -6.04 2.85 8.64
N SER A 173 -6.46 3.84 9.42
CA SER A 173 -7.87 4.06 9.73
C SER A 173 -8.71 4.59 8.55
N GLY A 174 -8.07 5.00 7.47
CA GLY A 174 -8.74 5.37 6.22
C GLY A 174 -9.36 4.17 5.52
N PHE A 175 -8.82 2.97 5.78
CA PHE A 175 -9.28 1.70 5.21
C PHE A 175 -10.21 0.91 6.15
N ALA A 176 -10.59 1.47 7.28
CA ALA A 176 -11.46 0.82 8.25
C ALA A 176 -12.91 0.73 7.74
N ALA A 177 -13.19 -0.23 6.86
CA ALA A 177 -14.48 -0.44 6.21
C ALA A 177 -14.92 -1.91 6.29
N PRO A 178 -16.23 -2.19 6.53
CA PRO A 178 -16.74 -3.55 6.65
C PRO A 178 -16.42 -4.44 5.45
N GLU A 179 -16.45 -3.87 4.24
CA GLU A 179 -16.19 -4.58 2.99
C GLU A 179 -14.79 -5.22 2.97
N LEU A 180 -13.81 -4.52 3.53
CA LEU A 180 -12.42 -5.02 3.61
C LEU A 180 -12.29 -6.14 4.65
N TYR A 181 -12.95 -5.99 5.81
CA TYR A 181 -12.96 -7.04 6.84
C TYR A 181 -13.66 -8.31 6.34
N ASP A 182 -14.86 -8.14 5.75
CA ASP A 182 -15.65 -9.23 5.18
C ASP A 182 -14.84 -9.98 4.12
N LEU A 183 -14.17 -9.27 3.20
CA LEU A 183 -13.32 -9.88 2.18
C LEU A 183 -12.18 -10.74 2.81
N CYS A 184 -11.48 -10.20 3.80
CA CYS A 184 -10.41 -10.95 4.45
C CYS A 184 -10.95 -12.20 5.17
N GLU A 185 -12.09 -12.07 5.85
CA GLU A 185 -12.74 -13.17 6.57
C GLU A 185 -13.27 -14.26 5.59
N GLU A 186 -13.88 -13.87 4.49
CA GLU A 186 -14.38 -14.78 3.44
C GLU A 186 -13.25 -15.54 2.74
N LYS A 187 -12.08 -14.95 2.61
CA LYS A 187 -10.89 -15.56 2.00
C LYS A 187 -9.98 -16.24 3.02
N GLU A 188 -10.38 -16.32 4.29
CA GLU A 188 -9.60 -16.90 5.40
C GLU A 188 -8.25 -16.22 5.64
N HIS A 189 -8.15 -14.91 5.34
CA HIS A 189 -6.96 -14.09 5.60
C HIS A 189 -7.08 -13.31 6.90
N GLN A 190 -5.94 -12.92 7.42
CA GLN A 190 -5.83 -12.14 8.64
C GLN A 190 -5.77 -10.64 8.31
N TYR A 191 -6.21 -9.81 9.25
CA TYR A 191 -6.05 -8.37 9.14
C TYR A 191 -5.75 -7.69 10.48
N VAL A 192 -5.04 -6.57 10.39
CA VAL A 192 -4.73 -5.65 11.49
C VAL A 192 -4.88 -4.24 10.96
N ILE A 193 -6.00 -3.60 11.24
CA ILE A 193 -6.37 -2.30 10.66
C ILE A 193 -6.66 -1.31 11.79
N ARG A 194 -6.08 -0.10 11.71
CA ARG A 194 -6.39 0.95 12.69
C ARG A 194 -7.86 1.35 12.55
N LEU A 195 -8.55 1.50 13.68
CA LEU A 195 -9.95 1.90 13.71
C LEU A 195 -10.06 3.36 14.20
N LYS A 196 -10.85 4.14 13.51
CA LYS A 196 -11.12 5.53 13.94
C LYS A 196 -11.83 5.55 15.28
N ARG A 197 -11.38 6.43 16.16
CA ARG A 197 -12.04 6.72 17.43
C ARG A 197 -13.48 7.16 17.18
N ASN A 198 -14.42 6.62 17.97
CA ASN A 198 -15.78 7.07 18.04
C ASN A 198 -16.23 7.15 19.53
N PRO A 199 -17.28 7.91 19.84
CA PRO A 199 -17.71 8.12 21.25
C PRO A 199 -18.03 6.83 22.01
N ARG A 200 -18.58 5.81 21.32
CA ARG A 200 -18.93 4.52 21.93
C ARG A 200 -17.67 3.73 22.31
N LEU A 201 -16.71 3.62 21.39
CA LEU A 201 -15.42 2.95 21.66
C LEU A 201 -14.65 3.67 22.76
N PHE A 202 -14.65 5.01 22.73
CA PHE A 202 -13.99 5.81 23.75
C PHE A 202 -14.59 5.52 25.14
N LYS A 203 -15.92 5.60 25.27
CA LYS A 203 -16.60 5.29 26.53
C LYS A 203 -16.35 3.86 27.03
N MET A 204 -16.23 2.90 26.12
CA MET A 204 -15.89 1.53 26.49
C MET A 204 -14.44 1.43 26.97
N ALA A 205 -13.51 2.14 26.35
CA ALA A 205 -12.11 2.15 26.74
C ALA A 205 -11.90 2.75 28.13
N GLU A 206 -12.60 3.85 28.45
CA GLU A 206 -12.52 4.50 29.77
C GLU A 206 -12.94 3.58 30.94
N GLN A 207 -13.68 2.50 30.67
CA GLN A 207 -14.09 1.54 31.73
C GLN A 207 -12.93 0.64 32.21
N PHE A 208 -11.86 0.54 31.42
CA PHE A 208 -10.73 -0.34 31.74
C PHE A 208 -9.55 0.39 32.39
N VAL A 209 -9.55 1.71 32.34
CA VAL A 209 -8.48 2.53 32.91
C VAL A 209 -9.10 3.61 33.78
N GLN A 210 -8.54 3.74 34.99
CA GLN A 210 -8.98 4.77 35.94
C GLN A 210 -7.75 5.48 36.50
N VAL A 211 -7.87 6.78 36.63
CA VAL A 211 -6.91 7.60 37.35
C VAL A 211 -7.37 7.63 38.80
N GLY A 212 -6.59 7.05 39.70
CA GLY A 212 -6.87 6.96 41.13
C GLY A 212 -5.90 7.77 41.99
N ASP A 213 -6.12 7.77 43.29
CA ASP A 213 -5.28 8.48 44.26
C ASP A 213 -3.84 7.92 44.31
N GLU A 214 -3.65 6.65 43.92
CA GLU A 214 -2.33 5.99 43.85
C GLU A 214 -1.61 6.18 42.50
N THR A 215 -2.14 6.99 41.58
CA THR A 215 -1.57 7.20 40.26
C THR A 215 -0.23 7.95 40.37
N GLU A 216 0.83 7.33 39.85
CA GLU A 216 2.15 7.98 39.75
C GLU A 216 2.21 8.90 38.53
N TRP A 217 1.91 10.16 38.75
CA TRP A 217 1.78 11.17 37.70
C TRP A 217 3.04 11.43 36.90
N SER A 218 4.21 11.21 37.51
CA SER A 218 5.51 11.44 36.88
C SER A 218 5.89 10.38 35.85
N GLN A 219 5.15 9.26 35.82
CA GLN A 219 5.43 8.14 34.93
C GLN A 219 4.38 8.01 33.84
N LYS A 220 4.85 7.53 32.66
CA LYS A 220 3.99 7.08 31.60
C LYS A 220 3.31 5.78 32.00
N GLU A 221 2.03 5.68 31.72
CA GLU A 221 1.20 4.51 31.96
C GLU A 221 0.63 3.99 30.66
N GLU A 222 0.69 2.68 30.41
CA GLU A 222 0.24 2.07 29.18
C GLU A 222 -0.46 0.72 29.46
N HIS A 223 -1.64 0.56 28.88
CA HIS A 223 -2.47 -0.63 29.05
C HIS A 223 -2.90 -1.18 27.69
N PHE A 224 -2.86 -2.50 27.57
CA PHE A 224 -3.31 -3.25 26.40
C PHE A 224 -4.41 -4.23 26.78
N TYR A 225 -5.55 -4.13 26.13
CA TYR A 225 -6.69 -5.02 26.31
C TYR A 225 -7.53 -5.12 25.04
N SER A 226 -8.44 -6.05 24.96
CA SER A 226 -9.32 -6.20 23.81
C SER A 226 -10.77 -6.40 24.24
N ILE A 227 -11.68 -5.98 23.36
CA ILE A 227 -13.12 -6.14 23.52
C ILE A 227 -13.74 -6.76 22.29
N ARG A 228 -14.92 -7.32 22.42
CA ARG A 228 -15.81 -7.59 21.29
C ARG A 228 -16.68 -6.37 21.04
N TYR A 229 -16.64 -5.90 19.81
CA TYR A 229 -17.35 -4.68 19.42
C TYR A 229 -18.06 -4.89 18.09
N GLN A 230 -19.30 -4.41 18.00
CA GLN A 230 -20.06 -4.38 16.76
C GLN A 230 -20.52 -2.95 16.50
N ALA A 231 -20.09 -2.36 15.37
CA ALA A 231 -20.65 -1.13 14.84
C ALA A 231 -22.00 -1.42 14.16
N GLY A 232 -22.82 -0.39 14.02
CA GLY A 232 -24.17 -0.56 13.47
C GLY A 232 -24.21 -1.06 12.01
N THR A 233 -23.12 -0.89 11.27
CA THR A 233 -22.99 -1.35 9.89
C THR A 233 -22.34 -2.73 9.75
N TRP A 234 -21.85 -3.33 10.84
CA TRP A 234 -21.17 -4.61 10.79
C TRP A 234 -22.15 -5.77 10.91
N LYS A 235 -21.92 -6.84 10.15
CA LYS A 235 -22.73 -8.06 10.18
C LYS A 235 -22.67 -8.79 11.52
N HIS A 236 -21.48 -8.76 12.17
CA HIS A 236 -21.22 -9.40 13.46
C HIS A 236 -20.19 -8.60 14.27
N ASP A 237 -19.99 -8.99 15.52
CA ASP A 237 -18.97 -8.42 16.36
C ASP A 237 -17.57 -8.88 15.95
N ARG A 238 -16.59 -8.00 16.15
CA ARG A 238 -15.17 -8.25 15.86
C ARG A 238 -14.30 -7.90 17.04
N ARG A 239 -13.13 -8.49 17.10
CA ARG A 239 -12.14 -8.16 18.13
C ARG A 239 -11.57 -6.77 17.84
N VAL A 240 -11.68 -5.87 18.83
CA VAL A 240 -11.03 -4.57 18.84
C VAL A 240 -10.00 -4.55 19.95
N CYS A 241 -8.75 -4.41 19.57
CA CYS A 241 -7.61 -4.22 20.45
C CYS A 241 -7.50 -2.75 20.82
N ILE A 242 -7.32 -2.46 22.09
CA ILE A 242 -7.26 -1.10 22.65
C ILE A 242 -5.93 -0.92 23.34
N ARG A 243 -5.27 0.17 23.00
CA ARG A 243 -4.09 0.69 23.70
C ARG A 243 -4.51 1.99 24.37
N SER A 244 -4.38 2.06 25.68
CA SER A 244 -4.65 3.26 26.47
C SER A 244 -3.34 3.77 27.04
N VAL A 245 -2.98 4.99 26.72
CA VAL A 245 -1.72 5.63 27.13
C VAL A 245 -2.00 6.92 27.84
N ARG A 246 -1.38 7.10 28.99
CA ARG A 246 -1.29 8.36 29.70
C ARG A 246 0.20 8.76 29.75
N GLU A 247 0.53 9.85 29.12
CA GLU A 247 1.92 10.35 29.17
C GLU A 247 2.21 10.94 30.58
N ALA A 248 3.49 11.05 30.90
CA ALA A 248 3.92 11.63 32.17
C ALA A 248 3.36 13.05 32.34
N ASN A 249 2.79 13.32 33.53
CA ASN A 249 2.14 14.58 33.91
C ASN A 249 0.83 14.91 33.15
N GLU A 250 0.25 13.95 32.39
CA GLU A 250 -1.08 14.10 31.81
C GLU A 250 -2.18 13.55 32.74
N LEU A 251 -3.37 14.16 32.67
CA LEU A 251 -4.52 13.78 33.50
C LEU A 251 -5.44 12.77 32.83
N ILE A 252 -5.28 12.54 31.53
CA ILE A 252 -6.20 11.73 30.73
C ILE A 252 -5.49 10.64 29.96
N PHE A 253 -6.17 9.53 29.72
CA PHE A 253 -5.73 8.49 28.81
C PHE A 253 -6.10 8.81 27.37
N HIS A 254 -5.15 8.60 26.47
CA HIS A 254 -5.37 8.57 25.03
C HIS A 254 -5.59 7.13 24.58
N HIS A 255 -6.68 6.90 23.85
CA HIS A 255 -7.04 5.56 23.39
C HIS A 255 -6.83 5.41 21.90
N GLU A 256 -6.17 4.34 21.51
CA GLU A 256 -6.01 3.89 20.14
C GLU A 256 -6.75 2.57 19.95
N PHE A 257 -7.23 2.33 18.73
CA PHE A 257 -8.05 1.16 18.43
C PHE A 257 -7.55 0.46 17.17
N ILE A 258 -7.44 -0.85 17.23
CA ILE A 258 -7.12 -1.72 16.10
C ILE A 258 -8.18 -2.81 16.02
N ILE A 259 -8.78 -2.97 14.83
CA ILE A 259 -9.66 -4.08 14.54
C ILE A 259 -8.86 -5.23 13.93
N THR A 260 -9.18 -6.48 14.31
CA THR A 260 -8.48 -7.67 13.85
C THR A 260 -9.35 -8.92 13.96
N ASN A 261 -9.07 -9.92 13.12
CA ASN A 261 -9.58 -11.29 13.26
C ASN A 261 -8.53 -12.25 13.82
N LEU A 262 -7.36 -11.77 14.23
CA LEU A 262 -6.37 -12.60 14.93
C LEU A 262 -6.99 -13.19 16.19
N SER A 263 -6.66 -14.46 16.47
CA SER A 263 -7.19 -15.15 17.64
C SER A 263 -6.74 -14.51 18.96
N ASP A 264 -7.46 -14.77 20.04
CA ASP A 264 -7.14 -14.24 21.38
C ASP A 264 -5.81 -14.82 21.94
N ALA A 265 -5.24 -15.85 21.30
CA ALA A 265 -3.90 -16.34 21.61
C ALA A 265 -2.79 -15.34 21.26
N VAL A 266 -3.06 -14.44 20.31
CA VAL A 266 -2.16 -13.31 20.01
C VAL A 266 -2.53 -12.17 20.96
N SER A 267 -1.60 -11.77 21.83
CA SER A 267 -1.86 -10.70 22.79
C SER A 267 -2.14 -9.37 22.11
N THR A 268 -2.89 -8.49 22.79
CA THR A 268 -3.17 -7.14 22.25
C THR A 268 -1.90 -6.37 21.97
N GLU A 269 -0.90 -6.47 22.79
CA GLU A 269 0.41 -5.85 22.59
C GLU A 269 1.08 -6.35 21.29
N GLN A 270 1.05 -7.66 21.03
CA GLN A 270 1.58 -8.26 19.80
C GLN A 270 0.83 -7.75 18.56
N VAL A 271 -0.48 -7.53 18.64
CA VAL A 271 -1.28 -6.92 17.58
C VAL A 271 -0.77 -5.50 17.28
N TYR A 272 -0.51 -4.70 18.33
CA TYR A 272 0.05 -3.35 18.17
C TYR A 272 1.48 -3.39 17.60
N GLN A 273 2.34 -4.26 18.07
CA GLN A 273 3.69 -4.45 17.52
C GLN A 273 3.66 -4.82 16.03
N THR A 274 2.69 -5.65 15.63
CA THR A 274 2.46 -6.00 14.23
C THR A 274 1.99 -4.79 13.42
N TYR A 275 1.09 -4.00 13.95
CA TYR A 275 0.58 -2.79 13.31
C TYR A 275 1.69 -1.74 13.13
N TRP A 276 2.50 -1.46 14.15
CA TRP A 276 3.53 -0.42 14.10
C TRP A 276 4.57 -0.64 13.01
N LYS A 277 4.81 -1.88 12.62
CA LYS A 277 5.69 -2.21 11.47
C LYS A 277 5.15 -1.67 10.14
N ARG A 278 3.86 -1.29 10.06
CA ARG A 278 3.26 -0.64 8.90
C ARG A 278 3.93 0.71 8.58
N GLY A 279 4.42 1.44 9.58
CA GLY A 279 5.11 2.72 9.36
C GLY A 279 6.28 2.65 8.38
N THR A 280 6.81 1.46 8.10
CA THR A 280 7.85 1.27 7.08
C THR A 280 7.33 1.48 5.66
N MET A 281 6.03 1.30 5.39
CA MET A 281 5.42 1.51 4.08
C MET A 281 5.51 2.97 3.60
N GLU A 282 5.41 3.92 4.52
CA GLU A 282 5.59 5.34 4.20
C GLU A 282 6.97 5.61 3.59
N ASN A 283 8.00 4.85 4.03
CA ASN A 283 9.32 4.93 3.43
C ASN A 283 9.34 4.32 2.02
N PHE A 284 8.59 3.23 1.75
CA PHE A 284 8.53 2.62 0.42
C PHE A 284 7.87 3.56 -0.59
N ILE A 285 6.76 4.22 -0.19
CA ILE A 285 6.13 5.26 -1.01
C ILE A 285 7.09 6.41 -1.26
N LYS A 286 7.80 6.88 -0.22
CA LYS A 286 8.81 7.93 -0.34
C LYS A 286 9.96 7.52 -1.26
N GLU A 287 10.45 6.29 -1.17
CA GLU A 287 11.48 5.76 -2.06
C GLU A 287 10.98 5.67 -3.51
N ALA A 288 9.73 5.22 -3.72
CA ALA A 288 9.11 5.19 -5.04
C ALA A 288 9.01 6.60 -5.65
N LYS A 289 8.58 7.58 -4.88
CA LYS A 289 8.47 8.99 -5.33
C LYS A 289 9.83 9.61 -5.63
N ASN A 290 10.81 9.42 -4.76
CA ASN A 290 12.12 10.08 -4.88
C ASN A 290 13.08 9.33 -5.82
N GLY A 291 12.98 8.01 -5.91
CA GLY A 291 13.90 7.17 -6.68
C GLY A 291 13.38 6.76 -8.06
N PHE A 292 12.05 6.67 -8.20
CA PHE A 292 11.38 6.19 -9.41
C PHE A 292 10.32 7.17 -9.95
N PHE A 293 10.26 8.37 -9.39
CA PHE A 293 9.37 9.45 -9.87
C PHE A 293 7.90 9.00 -9.94
N PHE A 294 7.46 8.32 -8.90
CA PHE A 294 6.11 7.83 -8.73
C PHE A 294 5.15 8.97 -8.31
N ASP A 295 5.05 10.02 -9.13
CA ASP A 295 4.17 11.18 -8.91
C ASP A 295 3.30 11.44 -10.13
#